data_d40dbb6a08f8f410a5dbd210f7984321
#
_entry.id   d40dbb6a08f8f410a5dbd210f7984321
#
_cell.length_a   1.000
_cell.length_b   1.000
_cell.length_c   1.000
_cell.angle_alpha   90.00
_cell.angle_beta   90.00
_cell.angle_gamma   90.00
#
_symmetry.space_group_name_H-M   'P 1'
#
loop_
_entity.id
_entity.type
_entity.pdbx_description
1 polymer ?
#
loop_
_entity_poly.entity_id
_entity_poly.type
_entity_poly.pdbx_seq_one_letter_code
_entity_poly.pdbx_strand_id
1 'polypeptide(L)'
;MHLLSVLTSLSFLAGAGLAAPLQRQKRQVSGAQNVVYWGQNGGGTIENNDLAAYCNSTAGIDILVLAFLYEYGNGQNIPSGTIGQSCFISTSGEGQDCDALASAISTCQSVGVKIILSLGGASGSYSLQSDAEAAEIGQYLWDSYGNSGNTTVERPFGDVFVNGFDFDIEVNDGYSQYYPTMISTLRSAFENDPDNTYYITGAPQCPIPEPNMGVIIGNATFDYLWVQWYNNNDYAPDPCALPFNGNAPFNYDDWVSYTAGTPSSGAKIFIGVPAAPLAATGTPDGETYYITPDQLSELISEYGTATRFGGIMMWSAGFSDSNVNDGCTYAQEAHAILVSGEPCGGAPITSTQTTATQTATQTSSQQTSTATTTSSSSTSTSTGVVGPYDQVSTLVS
;
A
#
# COMPACT_ATOMS: atom_id res chain seq x y z
N MET A 1 -77.67 -34.32 -45.21
CA MET A 1 -76.41 -34.62 -44.51
C MET A 1 -75.56 -33.38 -44.61
N HIS A 2 -75.48 -32.59 -43.52
CA HIS A 2 -74.76 -31.34 -43.47
C HIS A 2 -73.44 -31.61 -42.73
N LEU A 3 -72.32 -31.35 -43.41
CA LEU A 3 -70.97 -31.26 -42.74
C LEU A 3 -70.77 -29.86 -42.23
N LEU A 4 -70.65 -29.73 -40.93
CA LEU A 4 -70.16 -28.50 -40.27
C LEU A 4 -68.61 -28.54 -40.27
N SER A 5 -68.03 -27.49 -40.87
CA SER A 5 -66.58 -27.23 -40.80
C SER A 5 -66.31 -26.31 -39.63
N VAL A 6 -65.53 -26.76 -38.65
CA VAL A 6 -65.08 -25.93 -37.51
C VAL A 6 -63.71 -25.45 -37.82
N LEU A 7 -63.58 -24.14 -37.99
CA LEU A 7 -62.27 -23.44 -38.04
C LEU A 7 -61.80 -23.16 -36.60
N THR A 8 -60.72 -23.76 -36.22
CA THR A 8 -60.01 -23.42 -34.99
C THR A 8 -58.93 -22.38 -35.27
N SER A 9 -59.12 -21.17 -34.72
CA SER A 9 -58.13 -20.09 -34.78
C SER A 9 -57.06 -20.32 -33.71
N LEU A 10 -55.81 -20.53 -34.13
CA LEU A 10 -54.65 -20.64 -33.25
C LEU A 10 -54.08 -19.24 -33.02
N SER A 11 -54.27 -18.66 -31.83
CA SER A 11 -53.64 -17.38 -31.42
C SER A 11 -52.23 -17.62 -30.94
N PHE A 12 -51.22 -17.18 -31.67
CA PHE A 12 -49.82 -17.13 -31.21
C PHE A 12 -49.65 -15.95 -30.24
N LEU A 13 -49.49 -16.20 -28.96
CA LEU A 13 -48.96 -15.24 -28.03
C LEU A 13 -47.43 -15.17 -28.21
N ALA A 14 -46.95 -14.11 -28.82
CA ALA A 14 -45.54 -13.75 -28.81
C ALA A 14 -45.16 -13.22 -27.41
N GLY A 15 -44.58 -14.09 -26.58
CA GLY A 15 -43.99 -13.68 -25.30
C GLY A 15 -42.72 -12.90 -25.57
N ALA A 16 -42.76 -11.57 -25.37
CA ALA A 16 -41.55 -10.76 -25.29
C ALA A 16 -40.81 -11.13 -23.99
N GLY A 17 -39.83 -11.98 -24.11
CA GLY A 17 -38.89 -12.26 -23.02
C GLY A 17 -38.07 -10.99 -22.75
N LEU A 18 -38.37 -10.31 -21.66
CA LEU A 18 -37.47 -9.27 -21.11
C LEU A 18 -36.21 -10.00 -20.65
N ALA A 19 -35.13 -9.87 -21.44
CA ALA A 19 -33.80 -10.26 -20.97
C ALA A 19 -33.46 -9.36 -19.78
N ALA A 20 -33.48 -9.95 -18.57
CA ALA A 20 -32.94 -9.27 -17.39
C ALA A 20 -31.47 -8.99 -17.66
N PRO A 21 -30.98 -7.77 -17.36
CA PRO A 21 -29.56 -7.50 -17.47
C PRO A 21 -28.81 -8.49 -16.58
N LEU A 22 -27.82 -9.16 -17.15
CA LEU A 22 -26.89 -9.99 -16.41
C LEU A 22 -26.19 -9.09 -15.38
N GLN A 23 -26.62 -9.16 -14.13
CA GLN A 23 -25.86 -8.60 -13.03
C GLN A 23 -24.53 -9.35 -13.01
N ARG A 24 -23.47 -8.64 -13.42
CA ARG A 24 -22.10 -9.13 -13.25
C ARG A 24 -21.89 -9.27 -11.74
N GLN A 25 -21.93 -10.48 -11.24
CA GLN A 25 -21.56 -10.75 -9.85
C GLN A 25 -20.11 -10.29 -9.70
N LYS A 26 -19.89 -9.20 -8.95
CA LYS A 26 -18.57 -8.74 -8.62
C LYS A 26 -17.90 -9.84 -7.80
N ARG A 27 -16.77 -10.32 -8.29
CA ARG A 27 -16.05 -11.42 -7.67
C ARG A 27 -15.27 -10.88 -6.49
N GLN A 28 -15.49 -11.45 -5.31
CA GLN A 28 -14.53 -11.36 -4.20
C GLN A 28 -13.16 -11.82 -4.72
N VAL A 29 -12.14 -11.02 -4.51
CA VAL A 29 -10.77 -11.36 -4.91
C VAL A 29 -10.18 -12.32 -3.88
N SER A 30 -10.32 -13.62 -4.15
CA SER A 30 -9.92 -14.67 -3.21
C SER A 30 -8.42 -14.63 -2.93
N GLY A 31 -8.05 -14.54 -1.65
CA GLY A 31 -6.66 -14.57 -1.18
C GLY A 31 -5.87 -13.27 -1.37
N ALA A 32 -6.52 -12.20 -1.84
CA ALA A 32 -5.92 -10.87 -1.83
C ALA A 32 -5.88 -10.31 -0.40
N GLN A 33 -4.84 -9.56 -0.09
CA GLN A 33 -4.60 -9.00 1.23
C GLN A 33 -4.51 -7.47 1.17
N ASN A 34 -4.93 -6.84 2.26
CA ASN A 34 -4.85 -5.39 2.48
C ASN A 34 -3.65 -5.11 3.39
N VAL A 35 -2.65 -4.39 2.87
CA VAL A 35 -1.38 -4.13 3.53
C VAL A 35 -1.25 -2.64 3.83
N VAL A 36 -0.86 -2.28 5.04
CA VAL A 36 -0.72 -0.89 5.46
C VAL A 36 0.61 -0.67 6.16
N TYR A 37 1.39 0.31 5.71
CA TYR A 37 2.53 0.81 6.45
C TYR A 37 2.09 1.64 7.65
N TRP A 38 2.70 1.40 8.79
CA TRP A 38 2.44 2.10 10.05
C TRP A 38 3.75 2.45 10.74
N GLY A 39 3.80 3.58 11.44
CA GLY A 39 4.95 3.98 12.24
C GLY A 39 5.59 5.30 11.81
N GLN A 40 5.08 5.92 10.73
CA GLN A 40 5.59 7.19 10.24
C GLN A 40 4.49 8.23 10.12
N ASN A 41 4.70 9.39 10.72
CA ASN A 41 3.78 10.53 10.66
C ASN A 41 4.25 11.50 9.57
N GLY A 42 3.57 11.53 8.44
CA GLY A 42 3.90 12.40 7.32
C GLY A 42 2.86 13.49 7.05
N GLY A 43 3.28 14.59 6.41
CA GLY A 43 2.38 15.62 5.90
C GLY A 43 1.46 16.29 6.92
N GLY A 44 1.84 16.33 8.19
CA GLY A 44 1.03 16.88 9.28
C GLY A 44 -0.09 15.95 9.76
N THR A 45 -0.17 14.73 9.23
CA THR A 45 -1.12 13.70 9.66
C THR A 45 -0.50 12.86 10.78
N ILE A 46 -1.20 12.75 11.89
CA ILE A 46 -0.76 11.95 13.04
C ILE A 46 -1.58 10.66 13.04
N GLU A 47 -0.89 9.55 12.81
CA GLU A 47 -1.52 8.24 12.93
C GLU A 47 -1.80 7.89 14.40
N ASN A 48 -2.72 6.97 14.62
CA ASN A 48 -2.97 6.46 15.97
C ASN A 48 -1.73 5.68 16.44
N ASN A 49 -1.14 6.12 17.56
CA ASN A 49 0.05 5.48 18.13
C ASN A 49 -0.26 4.10 18.77
N ASP A 50 -1.52 3.75 18.97
CA ASP A 50 -1.92 2.40 19.37
C ASP A 50 -2.11 1.52 18.12
N LEU A 51 -1.10 0.73 17.80
CA LEU A 51 -1.14 -0.23 16.68
C LEU A 51 -2.34 -1.18 16.77
N ALA A 52 -2.79 -1.56 17.98
CA ALA A 52 -3.92 -2.47 18.17
C ALA A 52 -5.23 -1.91 17.62
N ALA A 53 -5.36 -0.58 17.48
CA ALA A 53 -6.52 0.06 16.86
C ALA A 53 -6.71 -0.35 15.40
N TYR A 54 -5.64 -0.74 14.70
CA TYR A 54 -5.65 -1.19 13.31
C TYR A 54 -5.90 -2.70 13.15
N CYS A 55 -5.99 -3.45 14.25
CA CYS A 55 -6.07 -4.92 14.21
C CYS A 55 -7.46 -5.45 14.55
N ASN A 56 -8.49 -4.61 14.58
CA ASN A 56 -9.86 -5.06 14.78
C ASN A 56 -10.52 -5.46 13.43
N SER A 57 -11.59 -6.23 13.51
CA SER A 57 -12.30 -6.74 12.32
C SER A 57 -12.89 -5.66 11.42
N THR A 58 -13.05 -4.43 11.93
CA THR A 58 -13.59 -3.29 11.15
C THR A 58 -12.50 -2.51 10.43
N ALA A 59 -11.24 -2.63 10.84
CA ALA A 59 -10.11 -1.99 10.16
C ALA A 59 -9.82 -2.62 8.79
N GLY A 60 -10.08 -3.93 8.66
CA GLY A 60 -9.94 -4.64 7.39
C GLY A 60 -8.51 -4.79 6.90
N ILE A 61 -7.52 -4.77 7.81
CA ILE A 61 -6.10 -4.87 7.50
C ILE A 61 -5.62 -6.29 7.76
N ASP A 62 -4.92 -6.88 6.79
CA ASP A 62 -4.38 -8.24 6.88
C ASP A 62 -2.91 -8.25 7.30
N ILE A 63 -2.16 -7.21 6.90
CA ILE A 63 -0.73 -7.06 7.19
C ILE A 63 -0.45 -5.61 7.59
N LEU A 64 0.23 -5.43 8.71
CA LEU A 64 0.82 -4.16 9.13
C LEU A 64 2.33 -4.23 8.96
N VAL A 65 2.90 -3.25 8.27
CA VAL A 65 4.33 -3.11 8.05
C VAL A 65 4.84 -2.00 8.95
N LEU A 66 5.68 -2.36 9.92
CA LEU A 66 6.23 -1.42 10.89
C LEU A 66 7.41 -0.66 10.30
N ALA A 67 7.29 0.63 10.14
CA ALA A 67 8.27 1.52 9.53
C ALA A 67 8.92 2.41 10.59
N PHE A 68 10.24 2.50 10.66
CA PHE A 68 11.32 1.77 9.99
C PHE A 68 12.52 1.55 10.91
N LEU A 69 13.33 0.51 10.60
CA LEU A 69 14.74 0.49 10.97
C LEU A 69 15.52 1.14 9.81
N TYR A 70 15.99 2.37 9.98
CA TYR A 70 16.51 3.20 8.89
C TYR A 70 17.99 3.56 9.03
N GLU A 71 18.69 3.04 10.06
CA GLU A 71 20.13 3.23 10.25
C GLU A 71 20.78 1.87 10.47
N TYR A 72 21.57 1.40 9.50
CA TYR A 72 22.34 0.14 9.60
C TYR A 72 23.39 0.03 8.49
N GLY A 73 24.32 -0.89 8.70
CA GLY A 73 25.44 -1.15 7.79
C GLY A 73 26.52 -0.08 7.87
N ASN A 74 27.50 -0.17 7.00
CA ASN A 74 28.67 0.70 7.00
C ASN A 74 29.39 0.71 8.38
N GLY A 75 29.47 -0.47 9.01
CA GLY A 75 30.03 -0.67 10.35
C GLY A 75 29.02 -0.59 11.48
N GLN A 76 27.76 -0.23 11.22
CA GLN A 76 26.65 -0.27 12.17
C GLN A 76 25.88 -1.56 11.99
N ASN A 77 26.26 -2.63 12.73
CA ASN A 77 25.70 -3.97 12.55
C ASN A 77 24.41 -4.20 13.34
N ILE A 78 23.99 -3.24 14.15
CA ILE A 78 22.73 -3.26 14.90
C ILE A 78 21.80 -2.24 14.26
N PRO A 79 20.75 -2.66 13.53
CA PRO A 79 19.76 -1.74 12.96
C PRO A 79 19.05 -0.94 14.05
N SER A 80 18.93 0.36 13.81
CA SER A 80 18.28 1.32 14.69
C SER A 80 17.25 2.16 13.94
N GLY A 81 16.35 2.81 14.70
CA GLY A 81 15.29 3.60 14.11
C GLY A 81 14.20 3.98 15.09
N THR A 82 13.11 4.51 14.56
CA THR A 82 11.92 4.86 15.33
C THR A 82 10.68 4.24 14.68
N ILE A 83 9.88 3.55 15.47
CA ILE A 83 8.66 2.90 15.03
C ILE A 83 7.48 3.51 15.79
N GLY A 84 6.56 4.13 15.07
CA GLY A 84 5.49 4.92 15.67
C GLY A 84 6.02 6.20 16.31
N GLN A 85 5.27 6.72 17.28
CA GLN A 85 5.61 7.99 17.93
C GLN A 85 6.48 7.82 19.18
N SER A 86 6.68 6.58 19.65
CA SER A 86 7.30 6.35 20.96
C SER A 86 8.39 5.29 20.99
N CYS A 87 8.32 4.24 20.18
CA CYS A 87 9.30 3.17 20.24
C CYS A 87 10.57 3.57 19.48
N PHE A 88 11.60 3.95 20.21
CA PHE A 88 12.91 4.26 19.67
C PHE A 88 13.87 3.07 19.92
N ILE A 89 14.54 2.64 18.84
CA ILE A 89 15.53 1.56 18.88
C ILE A 89 16.90 2.17 18.67
N SER A 90 17.73 2.05 19.70
CA SER A 90 19.05 2.63 19.73
C SER A 90 20.07 1.83 18.90
N THR A 91 21.23 2.42 18.63
CA THR A 91 22.36 1.74 17.96
C THR A 91 22.99 0.61 18.78
N SER A 92 22.60 0.45 20.03
CA SER A 92 22.93 -0.73 20.86
C SER A 92 21.87 -1.82 20.80
N GLY A 93 20.73 -1.58 20.13
CA GLY A 93 19.61 -2.50 20.05
C GLY A 93 18.60 -2.37 21.19
N GLU A 94 18.83 -1.47 22.16
CA GLU A 94 17.91 -1.23 23.25
C GLU A 94 16.63 -0.51 22.72
N GLY A 95 15.46 -1.07 23.05
CA GLY A 95 14.18 -0.45 22.80
C GLY A 95 13.77 0.49 23.93
N GLN A 96 13.49 1.75 23.61
CA GLN A 96 12.97 2.74 24.54
C GLN A 96 11.49 2.97 24.25
N ASP A 97 10.66 2.89 25.31
CA ASP A 97 9.20 3.07 25.24
C ASP A 97 8.48 2.14 24.22
N CYS A 98 9.01 0.91 24.05
CA CYS A 98 8.50 -0.07 23.09
C CYS A 98 7.46 -1.06 23.67
N ASP A 99 7.24 -1.09 24.99
CA ASP A 99 6.36 -2.08 25.65
C ASP A 99 4.91 -2.03 25.14
N ALA A 100 4.39 -0.84 24.91
CA ALA A 100 3.03 -0.66 24.37
C ALA A 100 2.94 -1.22 22.94
N LEU A 101 3.95 -0.99 22.11
CA LEU A 101 4.04 -1.53 20.76
C LEU A 101 4.14 -3.06 20.78
N ALA A 102 4.98 -3.62 21.64
CA ALA A 102 5.12 -5.08 21.80
C ALA A 102 3.77 -5.73 22.18
N SER A 103 3.06 -5.15 23.15
CA SER A 103 1.72 -5.61 23.53
C SER A 103 0.71 -5.54 22.37
N ALA A 104 0.76 -4.46 21.59
CA ALA A 104 -0.10 -4.28 20.42
C ALA A 104 0.23 -5.27 19.30
N ILE A 105 1.51 -5.56 19.04
CA ILE A 105 1.94 -6.62 18.09
C ILE A 105 1.30 -7.96 18.47
N SER A 106 1.41 -8.37 19.73
CA SER A 106 0.81 -9.62 20.22
C SER A 106 -0.71 -9.62 20.05
N THR A 107 -1.37 -8.50 20.30
CA THR A 107 -2.81 -8.34 20.11
C THR A 107 -3.19 -8.54 18.64
N CYS A 108 -2.49 -7.88 17.71
CA CYS A 108 -2.71 -7.99 16.27
C CYS A 108 -2.55 -9.43 15.77
N GLN A 109 -1.47 -10.10 16.18
CA GLN A 109 -1.20 -11.48 15.80
C GLN A 109 -2.28 -12.45 16.33
N SER A 110 -2.82 -12.19 17.53
CA SER A 110 -3.87 -13.01 18.13
C SER A 110 -5.18 -13.02 17.33
N VAL A 111 -5.42 -12.01 16.52
CA VAL A 111 -6.59 -11.89 15.62
C VAL A 111 -6.25 -12.17 14.16
N GLY A 112 -5.01 -12.62 13.88
CA GLY A 112 -4.59 -13.08 12.55
C GLY A 112 -3.98 -12.00 11.65
N VAL A 113 -3.77 -10.78 12.16
CA VAL A 113 -3.04 -9.73 11.44
C VAL A 113 -1.54 -10.03 11.51
N LYS A 114 -0.88 -10.07 10.36
CA LYS A 114 0.57 -10.27 10.30
C LYS A 114 1.30 -8.95 10.56
N ILE A 115 2.37 -9.04 11.33
CA ILE A 115 3.24 -7.90 11.63
C ILE A 115 4.60 -8.13 10.97
N ILE A 116 5.00 -7.22 10.11
CA ILE A 116 6.27 -7.29 9.37
C ILE A 116 7.09 -6.06 9.70
N LEU A 117 8.37 -6.22 10.01
CA LEU A 117 9.29 -5.13 10.35
C LEU A 117 10.05 -4.68 9.11
N SER A 118 9.96 -3.39 8.77
CA SER A 118 10.57 -2.82 7.57
C SER A 118 11.93 -2.18 7.85
N LEU A 119 12.84 -2.42 6.91
CA LEU A 119 14.19 -1.83 6.85
C LEU A 119 14.27 -0.85 5.69
N GLY A 120 14.84 0.33 5.93
CA GLY A 120 15.09 1.31 4.89
C GLY A 120 14.17 2.52 4.95
N GLY A 121 13.39 2.73 3.89
CA GLY A 121 12.56 3.91 3.65
C GLY A 121 13.26 4.97 2.80
N ALA A 122 12.52 6.01 2.42
CA ALA A 122 12.97 7.08 1.52
C ALA A 122 14.13 7.92 2.09
N SER A 123 14.34 7.87 3.41
CA SER A 123 15.42 8.59 4.07
C SER A 123 16.02 7.72 5.18
N GLY A 124 17.31 7.92 5.44
CA GLY A 124 18.02 7.17 6.46
C GLY A 124 19.50 7.03 6.11
N SER A 125 20.22 6.40 7.00
CA SER A 125 21.63 6.11 6.82
C SER A 125 21.83 4.60 6.81
N TYR A 126 21.54 3.96 5.69
CA TYR A 126 21.65 2.52 5.54
C TYR A 126 22.41 2.15 4.28
N SER A 127 23.31 1.18 4.42
CA SER A 127 24.04 0.56 3.31
C SER A 127 24.75 -0.69 3.81
N LEU A 128 25.18 -1.57 2.89
CA LEU A 128 25.92 -2.76 3.23
C LEU A 128 27.28 -2.74 2.51
N GLN A 129 28.36 -3.09 3.22
CA GLN A 129 29.71 -3.01 2.67
C GLN A 129 30.28 -4.40 2.31
N SER A 130 29.69 -5.48 2.80
CA SER A 130 30.15 -6.85 2.53
C SER A 130 29.06 -7.88 2.81
N ASP A 131 29.24 -9.10 2.28
CA ASP A 131 28.43 -10.26 2.63
C ASP A 131 28.54 -10.63 4.11
N ALA A 132 29.71 -10.41 4.72
CA ALA A 132 29.91 -10.71 6.15
C ALA A 132 29.05 -9.76 7.02
N GLU A 133 29.05 -8.48 6.74
CA GLU A 133 28.19 -7.48 7.42
C GLU A 133 26.71 -7.78 7.18
N ALA A 134 26.31 -8.10 5.95
CA ALA A 134 24.96 -8.47 5.60
C ALA A 134 24.47 -9.71 6.38
N ALA A 135 25.30 -10.74 6.50
CA ALA A 135 24.99 -11.94 7.26
C ALA A 135 24.87 -11.66 8.76
N GLU A 136 25.77 -10.82 9.31
CA GLU A 136 25.73 -10.43 10.72
C GLU A 136 24.46 -9.66 11.06
N ILE A 137 24.07 -8.69 10.23
CA ILE A 137 22.84 -7.92 10.39
C ILE A 137 21.61 -8.84 10.25
N GLY A 138 21.60 -9.75 9.26
CA GLY A 138 20.50 -10.71 9.08
C GLY A 138 20.33 -11.63 10.29
N GLN A 139 21.43 -12.12 10.88
CA GLN A 139 21.38 -12.92 12.10
C GLN A 139 20.89 -12.10 13.30
N TYR A 140 21.37 -10.85 13.42
CA TYR A 140 20.92 -9.96 14.49
C TYR A 140 19.41 -9.67 14.40
N LEU A 141 18.89 -9.41 13.22
CA LEU A 141 17.44 -9.19 13.00
C LEU A 141 16.63 -10.40 13.47
N TRP A 142 17.07 -11.62 13.14
CA TRP A 142 16.42 -12.82 13.64
C TRP A 142 16.49 -12.95 15.16
N ASP A 143 17.68 -12.72 15.74
CA ASP A 143 17.89 -12.86 17.17
C ASP A 143 17.09 -11.85 18.00
N SER A 144 16.95 -10.62 17.48
CA SER A 144 16.25 -9.52 18.19
C SER A 144 14.75 -9.49 17.96
N TYR A 145 14.27 -9.85 16.77
CA TYR A 145 12.87 -9.69 16.38
C TYR A 145 12.18 -10.98 15.95
N GLY A 146 12.92 -12.05 15.70
CA GLY A 146 12.38 -13.37 15.41
C GLY A 146 12.09 -14.20 16.67
N ASN A 147 11.52 -15.39 16.48
CA ASN A 147 11.31 -16.36 17.55
C ASN A 147 12.59 -17.20 17.79
N SER A 148 13.73 -16.54 17.94
CA SER A 148 15.05 -17.18 18.04
C SER A 148 15.31 -17.83 19.41
N GLY A 149 14.64 -17.35 20.46
CA GLY A 149 14.94 -17.72 21.84
C GLY A 149 16.32 -17.23 22.34
N ASN A 150 17.01 -16.38 21.57
CA ASN A 150 18.29 -15.82 21.96
C ASN A 150 18.10 -14.78 23.07
N THR A 151 18.77 -14.96 24.18
CA THR A 151 18.74 -14.07 25.36
C THR A 151 20.01 -13.26 25.52
N THR A 152 20.92 -13.32 24.55
CA THR A 152 22.22 -12.63 24.61
C THR A 152 22.25 -11.32 23.85
N VAL A 153 21.19 -11.03 23.08
CA VAL A 153 20.99 -9.77 22.37
C VAL A 153 19.80 -9.00 22.96
N GLU A 154 19.80 -7.70 22.78
CA GLU A 154 18.65 -6.87 23.12
C GLU A 154 17.45 -7.23 22.22
N ARG A 155 16.27 -7.30 22.84
CA ARG A 155 15.02 -7.58 22.16
C ARG A 155 14.03 -6.44 22.42
N PRO A 156 13.91 -5.47 21.52
CA PRO A 156 13.07 -4.29 21.73
C PRO A 156 11.58 -4.58 22.01
N PHE A 157 11.09 -5.72 21.51
CA PHE A 157 9.71 -6.19 21.73
C PHE A 157 9.61 -7.32 22.79
N GLY A 158 10.65 -7.53 23.59
CA GLY A 158 10.70 -8.60 24.60
C GLY A 158 10.56 -9.98 23.95
N ASP A 159 9.62 -10.78 24.47
CA ASP A 159 9.34 -12.14 23.96
C ASP A 159 8.48 -12.17 22.70
N VAL A 160 7.93 -11.02 22.29
CA VAL A 160 7.11 -10.91 21.08
C VAL A 160 8.02 -10.89 19.85
N PHE A 161 7.61 -11.61 18.80
CA PHE A 161 8.34 -11.67 17.53
C PHE A 161 7.46 -11.21 16.35
N VAL A 162 8.11 -10.77 15.27
CA VAL A 162 7.43 -10.34 14.05
C VAL A 162 7.23 -11.53 13.09
N ASN A 163 6.27 -11.39 12.16
CA ASN A 163 5.96 -12.42 11.16
C ASN A 163 6.89 -12.34 9.92
N GLY A 164 7.86 -11.45 9.91
CA GLY A 164 8.80 -11.34 8.80
C GLY A 164 9.48 -9.99 8.73
N PHE A 165 10.26 -9.84 7.67
CA PHE A 165 11.05 -8.63 7.41
C PHE A 165 10.75 -8.09 6.02
N ASP A 166 10.61 -6.79 5.95
CA ASP A 166 10.38 -6.04 4.74
C ASP A 166 11.62 -5.24 4.35
N PHE A 167 11.84 -5.09 3.05
CA PHE A 167 12.95 -4.34 2.48
C PHE A 167 12.39 -3.20 1.62
N ASP A 168 12.36 -2.01 2.20
CA ASP A 168 12.00 -0.78 1.52
C ASP A 168 13.27 0.01 1.19
N ILE A 169 14.03 -0.50 0.21
CA ILE A 169 15.35 0.03 -0.14
C ILE A 169 15.20 1.04 -1.27
N GLU A 170 15.20 2.32 -0.90
CA GLU A 170 15.03 3.44 -1.81
C GLU A 170 16.33 4.22 -2.08
N VAL A 171 17.38 3.93 -1.30
CA VAL A 171 18.73 4.47 -1.48
C VAL A 171 19.71 3.31 -1.41
N ASN A 172 20.51 3.06 -2.44
CA ASN A 172 21.42 1.92 -2.42
C ASN A 172 22.90 2.24 -2.72
N ASP A 173 23.24 3.40 -3.23
CA ASP A 173 24.61 3.83 -3.56
C ASP A 173 25.48 2.74 -4.26
N GLY A 174 24.84 1.77 -4.91
CA GLY A 174 25.50 0.65 -5.58
C GLY A 174 25.84 -0.55 -4.69
N TYR A 175 25.30 -0.64 -3.47
CA TYR A 175 25.57 -1.72 -2.50
C TYR A 175 24.45 -2.77 -2.39
N SER A 176 23.48 -2.77 -3.29
CA SER A 176 22.35 -3.71 -3.33
C SER A 176 22.78 -5.18 -3.40
N GLN A 177 23.97 -5.48 -3.92
CA GLN A 177 24.47 -6.83 -4.12
C GLN A 177 24.65 -7.62 -2.81
N TYR A 178 24.70 -7.00 -1.64
CA TYR A 178 24.88 -7.69 -0.36
C TYR A 178 23.57 -8.08 0.33
N TYR A 179 22.44 -7.43 -0.02
CA TYR A 179 21.13 -7.77 0.56
C TYR A 179 20.69 -9.22 0.32
N PRO A 180 21.00 -9.88 -0.81
CA PRO A 180 20.69 -11.30 -0.98
C PRO A 180 21.32 -12.19 0.12
N THR A 181 22.51 -11.85 0.61
CA THR A 181 23.15 -12.56 1.73
C THR A 181 22.39 -12.34 3.03
N MET A 182 21.94 -11.13 3.34
CA MET A 182 21.09 -10.84 4.51
C MET A 182 19.79 -11.65 4.44
N ILE A 183 19.11 -11.64 3.29
CA ILE A 183 17.87 -12.37 3.08
C ILE A 183 18.07 -13.89 3.20
N SER A 184 19.15 -14.43 2.63
CA SER A 184 19.45 -15.86 2.75
C SER A 184 19.75 -16.28 4.19
N THR A 185 20.38 -15.40 4.97
CA THR A 185 20.63 -15.62 6.41
C THR A 185 19.32 -15.67 7.19
N LEU A 186 18.41 -14.70 6.94
CA LEU A 186 17.07 -14.71 7.52
C LEU A 186 16.28 -15.98 7.15
N ARG A 187 16.29 -16.36 5.86
CA ARG A 187 15.62 -17.59 5.39
C ARG A 187 16.14 -18.84 6.10
N SER A 188 17.47 -18.95 6.27
CA SER A 188 18.08 -20.06 6.98
C SER A 188 17.71 -20.05 8.49
N ALA A 189 17.57 -18.87 9.06
CA ALA A 189 17.14 -18.71 10.45
C ALA A 189 15.67 -19.12 10.66
N PHE A 190 14.78 -18.82 9.70
CA PHE A 190 13.38 -19.23 9.74
C PHE A 190 13.18 -20.75 9.80
N GLU A 191 14.10 -21.53 9.21
CA GLU A 191 14.07 -23.00 9.27
C GLU A 191 14.22 -23.54 10.70
N ASN A 192 14.74 -22.75 11.64
CA ASN A 192 14.88 -23.13 13.05
C ASN A 192 13.55 -23.05 13.82
N ASP A 193 12.52 -22.44 13.25
CA ASP A 193 11.19 -22.34 13.85
C ASP A 193 10.10 -22.77 12.83
N PRO A 194 9.99 -24.09 12.57
CA PRO A 194 9.07 -24.61 11.55
C PRO A 194 7.58 -24.54 11.96
N ASP A 195 7.29 -24.24 13.22
CA ASP A 195 5.92 -24.11 13.71
C ASP A 195 5.28 -22.76 13.33
N ASN A 196 6.09 -21.79 12.93
CA ASN A 196 5.66 -20.47 12.50
C ASN A 196 5.97 -20.23 11.02
N THR A 197 5.25 -19.28 10.41
CA THR A 197 5.49 -18.86 9.04
C THR A 197 6.05 -17.44 9.04
N TYR A 198 7.17 -17.28 8.37
CA TYR A 198 7.86 -16.01 8.22
C TYR A 198 7.92 -15.57 6.75
N TYR A 199 7.88 -14.27 6.54
CA TYR A 199 7.82 -13.65 5.22
C TYR A 199 9.04 -12.76 4.98
N ILE A 200 9.53 -12.77 3.76
CA ILE A 200 10.42 -11.73 3.21
C ILE A 200 9.63 -10.95 2.18
N THR A 201 9.53 -9.66 2.40
CA THR A 201 8.75 -8.76 1.56
C THR A 201 9.59 -7.58 1.11
N GLY A 202 9.16 -6.89 0.08
CA GLY A 202 9.87 -5.71 -0.37
C GLY A 202 8.97 -4.70 -1.06
N ALA A 203 9.39 -3.43 -1.02
CA ALA A 203 8.65 -2.29 -1.55
C ALA A 203 9.38 -1.62 -2.73
N PRO A 204 9.62 -2.33 -3.84
CA PRO A 204 10.30 -1.74 -4.99
C PRO A 204 9.48 -0.60 -5.61
N GLN A 205 10.17 0.36 -6.20
CA GLN A 205 9.57 1.37 -7.06
C GLN A 205 9.20 0.77 -8.43
N CYS A 206 8.21 1.34 -9.11
CA CYS A 206 7.65 0.74 -10.33
C CYS A 206 8.51 0.74 -11.59
N PRO A 207 9.56 1.57 -11.80
CA PRO A 207 10.40 1.50 -12.99
C PRO A 207 11.07 0.13 -13.20
N ILE A 208 11.24 -0.30 -14.45
CA ILE A 208 11.94 -1.54 -14.81
C ILE A 208 13.02 -1.22 -15.83
N PRO A 209 14.33 -1.55 -15.56
CA PRO A 209 14.81 -2.20 -14.32
C PRO A 209 14.66 -1.33 -13.09
N GLU A 210 14.35 -1.97 -11.98
CA GLU A 210 14.14 -1.28 -10.71
C GLU A 210 15.46 -0.69 -10.19
N PRO A 211 15.51 0.61 -9.85
CA PRO A 211 16.78 1.31 -9.64
C PRO A 211 17.52 0.91 -8.35
N ASN A 212 16.81 0.54 -7.29
CA ASN A 212 17.39 0.27 -5.97
C ASN A 212 17.37 -1.21 -5.62
N MET A 213 16.25 -1.87 -5.81
CA MET A 213 16.02 -3.26 -5.42
C MET A 213 16.18 -4.27 -6.56
N GLY A 214 16.41 -3.83 -7.80
CA GLY A 214 16.48 -4.72 -8.97
C GLY A 214 17.49 -5.84 -8.80
N VAL A 215 18.70 -5.55 -8.28
CA VAL A 215 19.73 -6.55 -7.98
C VAL A 215 19.29 -7.49 -6.86
N ILE A 216 18.60 -6.98 -5.85
CA ILE A 216 18.12 -7.76 -4.70
C ILE A 216 17.06 -8.76 -5.17
N ILE A 217 16.03 -8.29 -5.90
CA ILE A 217 14.94 -9.12 -6.44
C ILE A 217 15.48 -10.19 -7.40
N GLY A 218 16.50 -9.84 -8.18
CA GLY A 218 17.16 -10.74 -9.13
C GLY A 218 17.95 -11.87 -8.47
N ASN A 219 18.31 -11.76 -7.18
CA ASN A 219 19.21 -12.69 -6.50
C ASN A 219 18.69 -13.22 -5.16
N ALA A 220 17.52 -12.79 -4.72
CA ALA A 220 16.89 -13.25 -3.48
C ALA A 220 15.45 -13.69 -3.72
N THR A 221 14.89 -14.49 -2.80
CA THR A 221 13.50 -14.93 -2.85
C THR A 221 12.64 -14.06 -1.97
N PHE A 222 11.67 -13.37 -2.58
CA PHE A 222 10.62 -12.63 -1.91
C PHE A 222 9.32 -13.44 -1.91
N ASP A 223 8.50 -13.32 -0.86
CA ASP A 223 7.14 -13.86 -0.78
C ASP A 223 6.15 -12.86 -1.37
N TYR A 224 6.35 -11.58 -1.06
CA TYR A 224 5.51 -10.46 -1.51
C TYR A 224 6.39 -9.33 -2.02
N LEU A 225 5.92 -8.68 -3.08
CA LEU A 225 6.46 -7.42 -3.60
C LEU A 225 5.31 -6.43 -3.70
N TRP A 226 5.33 -5.39 -2.89
CA TRP A 226 4.39 -4.29 -2.98
C TRP A 226 4.98 -3.12 -3.72
N VAL A 227 4.74 -3.14 -5.03
CA VAL A 227 5.33 -2.19 -5.97
C VAL A 227 4.71 -0.82 -5.77
N GLN A 228 5.54 0.20 -5.64
CA GLN A 228 5.13 1.59 -5.45
C GLN A 228 4.84 2.25 -6.81
N TRP A 229 3.55 2.37 -7.23
CA TRP A 229 3.15 3.07 -8.46
C TRP A 229 2.84 4.55 -8.19
N TYR A 230 3.74 5.23 -7.46
CA TYR A 230 3.70 6.67 -7.18
C TYR A 230 5.12 7.24 -7.19
N ASN A 231 5.26 8.55 -7.31
CA ASN A 231 6.52 9.29 -7.37
C ASN A 231 7.42 8.97 -8.59
N ASN A 232 6.94 8.23 -9.59
CA ASN A 232 7.72 7.78 -10.73
C ASN A 232 7.09 8.13 -12.10
N ASN A 233 6.11 9.02 -12.13
CA ASN A 233 5.38 9.38 -13.37
C ASN A 233 6.28 10.02 -14.43
N ASP A 234 7.35 10.67 -14.01
CA ASP A 234 8.32 11.35 -14.88
C ASP A 234 9.72 10.70 -14.80
N TYR A 235 9.84 9.51 -14.22
CA TYR A 235 11.12 8.80 -14.12
C TYR A 235 11.69 8.47 -15.49
N ALA A 236 12.92 8.89 -15.78
CA ALA A 236 13.56 8.65 -17.08
C ALA A 236 14.57 7.51 -16.99
N PRO A 237 14.63 6.58 -17.97
CA PRO A 237 13.86 6.60 -19.23
C PRO A 237 12.47 5.92 -19.16
N ASP A 238 12.15 5.21 -18.10
CA ASP A 238 11.03 4.29 -18.02
C ASP A 238 10.02 4.74 -16.93
N PRO A 239 9.20 5.78 -17.19
CA PRO A 239 8.19 6.26 -16.27
C PRO A 239 7.09 5.22 -16.05
N CYS A 240 6.49 5.22 -14.85
CA CYS A 240 5.38 4.35 -14.52
C CYS A 240 4.44 5.02 -13.51
N ALA A 241 3.15 4.70 -13.57
CA ALA A 241 2.13 5.28 -12.71
C ALA A 241 0.90 4.37 -12.60
N LEU A 242 0.01 4.67 -11.66
CA LEU A 242 -1.35 4.15 -11.65
C LEU A 242 -2.11 4.63 -12.89
N PRO A 243 -3.09 3.87 -13.43
CA PRO A 243 -3.72 4.16 -14.73
C PRO A 243 -4.41 5.53 -14.82
N PHE A 244 -4.77 6.13 -13.69
CA PHE A 244 -5.51 7.40 -13.61
C PHE A 244 -4.60 8.63 -13.45
N ASN A 245 -3.28 8.42 -13.29
CA ASN A 245 -2.34 9.43 -12.84
C ASN A 245 -1.38 9.89 -13.95
N GLY A 246 -1.95 10.37 -15.06
CA GLY A 246 -1.19 10.93 -16.17
C GLY A 246 -0.99 9.97 -17.33
N ASN A 247 0.11 10.14 -18.08
CA ASN A 247 0.38 9.39 -19.31
C ASN A 247 1.43 8.26 -19.14
N ALA A 248 2.04 8.15 -17.98
CA ALA A 248 2.98 7.05 -17.71
C ALA A 248 2.23 5.71 -17.67
N PRO A 249 2.83 4.63 -18.18
CA PRO A 249 2.15 3.34 -18.23
C PRO A 249 2.01 2.72 -16.83
N PHE A 250 0.90 2.00 -16.63
CA PHE A 250 0.76 1.07 -15.50
C PHE A 250 1.33 -0.29 -15.94
N ASN A 251 2.52 -0.61 -15.45
CA ASN A 251 3.34 -1.71 -15.94
C ASN A 251 3.24 -3.00 -15.08
N TYR A 252 2.05 -3.33 -14.57
CA TYR A 252 1.83 -4.52 -13.72
C TYR A 252 2.28 -5.83 -14.41
N ASP A 253 1.90 -6.03 -15.67
CA ASP A 253 2.26 -7.25 -16.42
C ASP A 253 3.76 -7.33 -16.72
N ASP A 254 4.42 -6.19 -16.85
CA ASP A 254 5.89 -6.13 -17.00
C ASP A 254 6.57 -6.56 -15.69
N TRP A 255 6.02 -6.21 -14.53
CA TRP A 255 6.47 -6.70 -13.22
C TRP A 255 6.32 -8.21 -13.07
N VAL A 256 5.18 -8.78 -13.55
CA VAL A 256 5.00 -10.24 -13.63
C VAL A 256 6.07 -10.89 -14.47
N SER A 257 6.36 -10.29 -15.63
CA SER A 257 7.38 -10.79 -16.58
C SER A 257 8.81 -10.62 -16.06
N TYR A 258 9.11 -9.44 -15.48
CA TYR A 258 10.42 -9.11 -14.93
C TYR A 258 10.85 -10.10 -13.84
N THR A 259 9.95 -10.41 -12.92
CA THR A 259 10.26 -11.32 -11.81
C THR A 259 10.19 -12.80 -12.18
N ALA A 260 9.61 -13.17 -13.34
CA ALA A 260 9.43 -14.58 -13.73
C ALA A 260 10.74 -15.36 -13.88
N GLY A 261 11.84 -14.69 -14.25
CA GLY A 261 13.18 -15.28 -14.40
C GLY A 261 14.06 -15.21 -13.16
N THR A 262 13.54 -14.78 -12.02
CA THR A 262 14.29 -14.55 -10.78
C THR A 262 13.91 -15.58 -9.70
N PRO A 263 14.68 -15.68 -8.60
CA PRO A 263 14.29 -16.46 -7.42
C PRO A 263 12.92 -16.03 -6.85
N SER A 264 12.51 -14.79 -7.11
CA SER A 264 11.22 -14.21 -6.68
C SER A 264 10.07 -14.50 -7.65
N SER A 265 10.21 -15.46 -8.59
CA SER A 265 9.19 -15.83 -9.58
C SER A 265 7.85 -16.27 -8.97
N GLY A 266 7.86 -16.74 -7.72
CA GLY A 266 6.66 -17.11 -6.95
C GLY A 266 6.04 -15.95 -6.13
N ALA A 267 6.70 -14.80 -6.04
CA ALA A 267 6.24 -13.69 -5.23
C ALA A 267 4.86 -13.19 -5.69
N LYS A 268 4.00 -12.87 -4.73
CA LYS A 268 2.76 -12.12 -5.00
C LYS A 268 3.10 -10.65 -5.23
N ILE A 269 2.45 -10.04 -6.20
CA ILE A 269 2.63 -8.62 -6.55
C ILE A 269 1.42 -7.84 -6.04
N PHE A 270 1.67 -6.85 -5.21
CA PHE A 270 0.67 -5.96 -4.65
C PHE A 270 0.72 -4.62 -5.37
N ILE A 271 -0.45 -4.02 -5.57
CA ILE A 271 -0.52 -2.67 -6.12
C ILE A 271 -0.36 -1.68 -4.97
N GLY A 272 0.78 -0.96 -4.96
CA GLY A 272 1.09 0.08 -3.99
C GLY A 272 0.49 1.41 -4.37
N VAL A 273 -0.27 2.01 -3.45
CA VAL A 273 -1.00 3.28 -3.65
C VAL A 273 -0.78 4.24 -2.48
N PRO A 274 -0.83 5.57 -2.71
CA PRO A 274 -0.93 6.54 -1.62
C PRO A 274 -2.31 6.47 -0.96
N ALA A 275 -2.37 6.47 0.37
CA ALA A 275 -3.62 6.38 1.12
C ALA A 275 -4.42 7.69 1.20
N ALA A 276 -3.84 8.81 0.75
CA ALA A 276 -4.48 10.13 0.68
C ALA A 276 -3.77 11.02 -0.35
N PRO A 277 -4.36 12.13 -0.77
CA PRO A 277 -3.75 13.06 -1.72
C PRO A 277 -2.35 13.57 -1.32
N LEU A 278 -2.09 13.70 -0.02
CA LEU A 278 -0.77 14.14 0.46
C LEU A 278 0.24 13.00 0.66
N ALA A 279 -0.21 11.74 0.60
CA ALA A 279 0.57 10.61 1.13
C ALA A 279 1.88 10.36 0.36
N ALA A 280 1.87 10.54 -0.96
CA ALA A 280 3.05 10.21 -1.78
C ALA A 280 4.26 11.11 -1.51
N THR A 281 4.06 12.38 -1.18
CA THR A 281 5.15 13.37 -1.02
C THR A 281 5.11 14.12 0.31
N GLY A 282 4.07 13.93 1.12
CA GLY A 282 3.83 14.74 2.32
C GLY A 282 3.35 16.17 2.03
N THR A 283 3.15 16.52 0.76
CA THR A 283 2.78 17.86 0.29
C THR A 283 1.62 17.78 -0.71
N PRO A 284 0.94 18.92 -1.05
CA PRO A 284 -0.12 18.94 -2.05
C PRO A 284 0.28 18.42 -3.44
N ASP A 285 1.56 18.43 -3.79
CA ASP A 285 2.05 17.88 -5.05
C ASP A 285 1.83 16.36 -5.15
N GLY A 286 1.63 15.68 -4.01
CA GLY A 286 1.31 14.26 -3.93
C GLY A 286 -0.05 13.89 -4.51
N GLU A 287 -0.99 14.85 -4.66
CA GLU A 287 -2.33 14.62 -5.20
C GLU A 287 -2.28 13.98 -6.61
N THR A 288 -1.25 14.29 -7.38
CA THR A 288 -1.05 13.72 -8.73
C THR A 288 -0.85 12.20 -8.73
N TYR A 289 -0.52 11.59 -7.59
CA TYR A 289 -0.27 10.15 -7.45
C TYR A 289 -1.43 9.41 -6.77
N TYR A 290 -2.38 10.13 -6.21
CA TYR A 290 -3.50 9.56 -5.48
C TYR A 290 -4.60 9.07 -6.43
N ILE A 291 -5.27 7.97 -6.08
CA ILE A 291 -6.50 7.49 -6.72
C ILE A 291 -7.63 7.39 -5.70
N THR A 292 -8.85 7.75 -6.14
CA THR A 292 -10.04 7.67 -5.29
C THR A 292 -10.46 6.22 -5.04
N PRO A 293 -11.32 5.93 -4.03
CA PRO A 293 -11.86 4.59 -3.83
C PRO A 293 -12.58 4.02 -5.07
N ASP A 294 -13.31 4.85 -5.83
CA ASP A 294 -13.96 4.41 -7.07
C ASP A 294 -12.94 4.00 -8.14
N GLN A 295 -11.87 4.77 -8.32
CA GLN A 295 -10.77 4.44 -9.23
C GLN A 295 -10.03 3.17 -8.77
N LEU A 296 -9.84 3.01 -7.46
CA LEU A 296 -9.27 1.78 -6.90
C LEU A 296 -10.17 0.57 -7.17
N SER A 297 -11.49 0.72 -7.04
CA SER A 297 -12.45 -0.34 -7.39
C SER A 297 -12.37 -0.73 -8.87
N GLU A 298 -12.25 0.26 -9.77
CA GLU A 298 -12.07 0.03 -11.21
C GLU A 298 -10.77 -0.75 -11.47
N LEU A 299 -9.66 -0.31 -10.88
CA LEU A 299 -8.35 -0.95 -10.99
C LEU A 299 -8.38 -2.41 -10.50
N ILE A 300 -8.99 -2.68 -9.34
CA ILE A 300 -9.10 -4.03 -8.79
C ILE A 300 -10.08 -4.89 -9.60
N SER A 301 -11.11 -4.31 -10.21
CA SER A 301 -11.99 -5.03 -11.14
C SER A 301 -11.23 -5.56 -12.35
N GLU A 302 -10.19 -4.85 -12.81
CA GLU A 302 -9.34 -5.24 -13.93
C GLU A 302 -8.24 -6.21 -13.52
N TYR A 303 -7.49 -5.89 -12.46
CA TYR A 303 -6.27 -6.61 -12.06
C TYR A 303 -6.46 -7.64 -10.94
N GLY A 304 -7.57 -7.66 -10.23
CA GLY A 304 -7.80 -8.55 -9.08
C GLY A 304 -7.74 -10.05 -9.40
N THR A 305 -7.80 -10.43 -10.69
CA THR A 305 -7.62 -11.82 -11.15
C THR A 305 -6.33 -12.00 -11.97
N ALA A 306 -5.48 -10.98 -12.03
CA ALA A 306 -4.22 -11.03 -12.76
C ALA A 306 -3.25 -12.04 -12.13
N THR A 307 -2.29 -12.48 -12.94
CA THR A 307 -1.26 -13.43 -12.50
C THR A 307 -0.52 -12.89 -11.28
N ARG A 308 -0.46 -13.69 -10.22
CA ARG A 308 0.24 -13.38 -8.95
C ARG A 308 -0.27 -12.14 -8.21
N PHE A 309 -1.49 -11.67 -8.51
CA PHE A 309 -2.08 -10.57 -7.75
C PHE A 309 -2.13 -10.93 -6.25
N GLY A 310 -1.55 -10.08 -5.41
CA GLY A 310 -1.46 -10.26 -3.96
C GLY A 310 -2.46 -9.44 -3.17
N GLY A 311 -2.84 -8.28 -3.70
CA GLY A 311 -3.70 -7.33 -3.01
C GLY A 311 -3.28 -5.88 -3.22
N ILE A 312 -3.58 -5.07 -2.24
CA ILE A 312 -3.27 -3.63 -2.21
C ILE A 312 -2.28 -3.38 -1.07
N MET A 313 -1.26 -2.58 -1.30
CA MET A 313 -0.44 -1.98 -0.25
C MET A 313 -0.66 -0.48 -0.24
N MET A 314 -0.65 0.14 0.92
CA MET A 314 -0.80 1.59 1.02
C MET A 314 0.22 2.26 1.94
N TRP A 315 0.68 3.39 1.48
CA TRP A 315 1.42 4.38 2.26
C TRP A 315 0.46 5.49 2.64
N SER A 316 0.07 5.70 3.89
CA SER A 316 0.29 4.93 5.08
C SER A 316 -0.94 5.05 6.02
N ALA A 317 -0.88 4.45 7.20
CA ALA A 317 -1.97 4.40 8.17
C ALA A 317 -2.49 5.80 8.55
N GLY A 318 -1.61 6.71 8.95
CA GLY A 318 -2.00 8.07 9.33
C GLY A 318 -2.66 8.85 8.19
N PHE A 319 -2.20 8.68 6.95
CA PHE A 319 -2.85 9.26 5.79
C PHE A 319 -4.22 8.62 5.52
N SER A 320 -4.34 7.30 5.67
CA SER A 320 -5.61 6.60 5.56
C SER A 320 -6.63 7.11 6.58
N ASP A 321 -6.22 7.31 7.85
CA ASP A 321 -7.08 7.81 8.91
C ASP A 321 -7.63 9.22 8.62
N SER A 322 -6.86 10.05 7.94
CA SER A 322 -7.28 11.40 7.54
C SER A 322 -8.14 11.43 6.27
N ASN A 323 -8.13 10.36 5.48
CA ASN A 323 -8.86 10.26 4.22
C ASN A 323 -10.12 9.40 4.40
N VAL A 324 -11.15 10.02 4.96
CA VAL A 324 -12.44 9.36 5.25
C VAL A 324 -13.43 9.66 4.13
N ASN A 325 -13.92 8.59 3.47
CA ASN A 325 -14.93 8.63 2.44
C ASN A 325 -16.15 7.82 2.90
N ASP A 326 -17.35 8.40 2.86
CA ASP A 326 -18.61 7.75 3.26
C ASP A 326 -18.55 7.06 4.63
N GLY A 327 -17.72 7.58 5.54
CA GLY A 327 -17.55 7.07 6.90
C GLY A 327 -16.50 5.96 7.06
N CYS A 328 -15.80 5.60 5.99
CA CYS A 328 -14.69 4.64 6.01
C CYS A 328 -13.35 5.34 5.75
N THR A 329 -12.30 4.91 6.44
CA THR A 329 -10.92 5.28 6.10
C THR A 329 -10.52 4.63 4.77
N TYR A 330 -9.48 5.16 4.12
CA TYR A 330 -9.03 4.59 2.84
C TYR A 330 -8.64 3.11 2.95
N ALA A 331 -8.09 2.66 4.07
CA ALA A 331 -7.79 1.25 4.33
C ALA A 331 -9.06 0.39 4.40
N GLN A 332 -10.14 0.92 5.00
CA GLN A 332 -11.46 0.24 5.03
C GLN A 332 -12.09 0.20 3.65
N GLU A 333 -11.94 1.26 2.84
CA GLU A 333 -12.36 1.29 1.44
C GLU A 333 -11.64 0.21 0.63
N ALA A 334 -10.31 0.13 0.73
CA ALA A 334 -9.51 -0.88 0.06
C ALA A 334 -9.96 -2.31 0.46
N HIS A 335 -10.21 -2.54 1.76
CA HIS A 335 -10.74 -3.82 2.23
C HIS A 335 -12.11 -4.13 1.62
N ALA A 336 -13.05 -3.19 1.65
CA ALA A 336 -14.37 -3.36 1.09
C ALA A 336 -14.31 -3.72 -0.40
N ILE A 337 -13.44 -3.04 -1.16
CA ILE A 337 -13.20 -3.30 -2.58
C ILE A 337 -12.64 -4.72 -2.79
N LEU A 338 -11.66 -5.16 -2.01
CA LEU A 338 -11.09 -6.51 -2.12
C LEU A 338 -12.13 -7.60 -1.80
N VAL A 339 -13.04 -7.35 -0.86
CA VAL A 339 -14.05 -8.31 -0.41
C VAL A 339 -15.29 -8.31 -1.30
N SER A 340 -15.81 -7.15 -1.65
CA SER A 340 -17.10 -7.00 -2.36
C SER A 340 -16.97 -6.47 -3.79
N GLY A 341 -15.83 -5.88 -4.14
CA GLY A 341 -15.60 -5.16 -5.39
C GLY A 341 -16.15 -3.74 -5.40
N GLU A 342 -16.70 -3.25 -4.27
CA GLU A 342 -17.26 -1.90 -4.14
C GLU A 342 -16.63 -1.18 -2.96
N PRO A 343 -16.46 0.15 -3.02
CA PRO A 343 -16.14 0.97 -1.87
C PRO A 343 -17.19 0.87 -0.75
N CYS A 344 -16.85 1.31 0.44
CA CYS A 344 -17.78 1.43 1.55
C CYS A 344 -18.99 2.32 1.17
N GLY A 345 -20.17 1.99 1.68
CA GLY A 345 -21.39 2.77 1.44
C GLY A 345 -21.93 2.68 0.01
N GLY A 346 -21.24 2.00 -0.88
CA GLY A 346 -21.69 1.77 -2.25
C GLY A 346 -23.04 1.05 -2.27
N ALA A 347 -24.12 1.80 -2.52
CA ALA A 347 -25.39 1.18 -2.88
C ALA A 347 -25.18 0.36 -4.16
N PRO A 348 -25.78 -0.84 -4.29
CA PRO A 348 -25.65 -1.60 -5.52
C PRO A 348 -26.09 -0.71 -6.68
N ILE A 349 -25.20 -0.49 -7.64
CA ILE A 349 -25.49 0.35 -8.81
C ILE A 349 -26.61 -0.33 -9.60
N THR A 350 -27.84 0.07 -9.33
CA THR A 350 -28.96 -0.21 -10.21
C THR A 350 -28.75 0.72 -11.42
N SER A 351 -28.13 0.21 -12.47
CA SER A 351 -27.97 0.95 -13.71
C SER A 351 -29.34 1.21 -14.34
N THR A 352 -29.95 2.32 -13.94
CA THR A 352 -31.11 2.86 -14.64
C THR A 352 -30.54 3.67 -15.81
N GLN A 353 -30.41 3.01 -16.94
CA GLN A 353 -30.13 3.67 -18.20
C GLN A 353 -31.32 4.58 -18.55
N THR A 354 -31.28 5.82 -18.15
CA THR A 354 -32.24 6.84 -18.62
C THR A 354 -31.78 7.31 -19.99
N THR A 355 -32.41 6.78 -21.01
CA THR A 355 -32.28 7.30 -22.39
C THR A 355 -32.86 8.69 -22.42
N ALA A 356 -32.01 9.73 -22.32
CA ALA A 356 -32.40 11.10 -22.49
C ALA A 356 -32.55 11.39 -24.00
N THR A 357 -33.79 11.45 -24.47
CA THR A 357 -34.12 12.00 -25.77
C THR A 357 -33.87 13.50 -25.70
N GLN A 358 -32.85 13.98 -26.40
CA GLN A 358 -32.60 15.42 -26.56
C GLN A 358 -33.66 16.03 -27.49
N THR A 359 -34.51 16.85 -26.93
CA THR A 359 -35.30 17.82 -27.71
C THR A 359 -34.68 19.20 -27.49
N ALA A 360 -34.02 19.69 -28.51
CA ALA A 360 -33.47 21.04 -28.52
C ALA A 360 -34.58 22.10 -28.62
N THR A 361 -34.63 23.00 -27.66
CA THR A 361 -35.34 24.26 -27.81
C THR A 361 -34.44 25.42 -27.38
N GLN A 362 -34.00 26.19 -28.36
CA GLN A 362 -33.30 27.44 -28.13
C GLN A 362 -34.28 28.50 -27.62
N THR A 363 -33.89 29.20 -26.56
CA THR A 363 -34.40 30.59 -26.33
C THR A 363 -33.29 31.39 -25.66
N SER A 364 -32.91 32.45 -26.40
CA SER A 364 -31.95 33.47 -25.98
C SER A 364 -32.63 34.48 -25.05
N SER A 365 -31.93 34.88 -23.98
CA SER A 365 -32.10 36.23 -23.43
C SER A 365 -30.83 36.67 -22.69
N GLN A 366 -30.32 37.77 -23.23
CA GLN A 366 -29.21 38.57 -22.72
C GLN A 366 -29.66 39.35 -21.48
N GLN A 367 -28.86 39.39 -20.43
CA GLN A 367 -28.88 40.53 -19.52
C GLN A 367 -27.50 40.80 -18.94
N THR A 368 -27.06 42.00 -19.23
CA THR A 368 -25.86 42.70 -18.78
C THR A 368 -26.09 43.22 -17.36
N SER A 369 -25.13 43.06 -16.44
CA SER A 369 -24.98 43.98 -15.31
C SER A 369 -23.55 44.04 -14.79
N THR A 370 -23.07 45.23 -14.80
CA THR A 370 -21.80 45.78 -14.31
C THR A 370 -21.81 45.87 -12.79
N ALA A 371 -20.68 45.55 -12.12
CA ALA A 371 -20.33 46.18 -10.84
C ALA A 371 -18.89 45.81 -10.45
N THR A 372 -18.06 46.64 -10.38
CA THR A 372 -17.41 47.53 -9.44
C THR A 372 -16.50 46.77 -8.43
N THR A 373 -15.21 46.95 -8.66
CA THR A 373 -14.07 46.68 -7.81
C THR A 373 -14.08 47.49 -6.51
N THR A 374 -13.77 46.83 -5.40
CA THR A 374 -13.16 47.53 -4.25
C THR A 374 -12.12 46.65 -3.61
N SER A 375 -10.87 47.08 -3.68
CA SER A 375 -9.72 46.55 -3.02
C SER A 375 -9.65 47.05 -1.57
N SER A 376 -9.36 46.15 -0.64
CA SER A 376 -8.80 46.56 0.67
C SER A 376 -7.76 45.53 1.14
N SER A 377 -6.55 46.01 1.19
CA SER A 377 -5.37 45.37 1.76
C SER A 377 -5.43 45.40 3.30
N SER A 378 -5.18 44.29 3.96
CA SER A 378 -4.78 44.30 5.36
C SER A 378 -3.61 43.34 5.58
N THR A 379 -2.48 43.91 5.89
CA THR A 379 -1.23 43.27 6.32
C THR A 379 -1.40 42.86 7.78
N SER A 380 -1.23 41.57 8.08
CA SER A 380 -1.02 41.13 9.47
C SER A 380 0.23 40.29 9.56
N THR A 381 1.22 40.84 10.25
CA THR A 381 2.45 40.20 10.68
C THR A 381 2.16 39.27 11.85
N SER A 382 2.41 37.96 11.74
CA SER A 382 2.47 37.08 12.88
C SER A 382 3.85 36.42 12.96
N THR A 383 4.53 36.66 14.05
CA THR A 383 5.78 36.00 14.44
C THR A 383 5.47 34.59 14.88
N GLY A 384 5.86 33.59 14.08
CA GLY A 384 5.78 32.18 14.42
C GLY A 384 7.03 31.72 15.17
N VAL A 385 6.81 31.03 16.25
CA VAL A 385 7.83 30.31 17.02
C VAL A 385 8.13 29.00 16.28
N VAL A 386 9.40 28.82 15.87
CA VAL A 386 9.89 27.63 15.16
C VAL A 386 10.13 26.53 16.19
N GLY A 387 9.46 25.38 16.03
CA GLY A 387 9.74 24.14 16.76
C GLY A 387 10.81 23.30 16.00
N PRO A 388 11.46 22.32 16.64
CA PRO A 388 12.71 21.71 16.15
C PRO A 388 12.56 20.57 15.13
N TYR A 389 11.60 20.61 14.21
CA TYR A 389 11.38 19.53 13.22
C TYR A 389 11.34 19.97 11.74
N ASP A 390 11.86 21.17 11.42
CA ASP A 390 12.00 21.61 10.03
C ASP A 390 13.40 21.30 9.48
N GLN A 391 13.69 20.04 9.22
CA GLN A 391 14.86 19.63 8.43
C GLN A 391 14.59 18.33 7.66
N VAL A 392 13.64 18.26 6.77
CA VAL A 392 13.67 17.29 5.64
C VAL A 392 12.79 17.82 4.51
N SER A 393 13.28 18.76 3.74
CA SER A 393 12.85 18.92 2.35
C SER A 393 13.81 19.86 1.62
N THR A 394 14.91 19.32 1.18
CA THR A 394 15.68 19.82 0.01
C THR A 394 16.75 18.78 -0.30
N LEU A 395 16.43 17.81 -1.13
CA LEU A 395 17.36 17.10 -2.01
C LEU A 395 16.55 16.23 -2.97
N VAL A 396 15.93 16.87 -3.95
CA VAL A 396 15.69 16.25 -5.26
C VAL A 396 16.00 17.33 -6.28
N SER A 397 17.13 17.21 -6.89
CA SER A 397 17.44 17.81 -8.20
C SER A 397 18.24 16.78 -9.00
#